data_fa8881c02a553bb56f42396b0379f670
#
_entry.id   fa8881c02a553bb56f42396b0379f670
#
_cell.length_a   1.000
_cell.length_b   1.000
_cell.length_c   1.000
_cell.angle_alpha   90.00
_cell.angle_beta   90.00
_cell.angle_gamma   90.00
#
_symmetry.space_group_name_H-M   'P 1'
#
loop_
_entity.id
_entity.type
_entity.pdbx_description
1 polymer ?
#
loop_
_entity_poly.entity_id
_entity_poly.type
_entity_poly.pdbx_seq_one_letter_code
_entity_poly.pdbx_strand_id
1 'polypeptide(L)'
;IGILFETRKQKFYNIHTSIPEAVAKICSESDVKKFIHVSAIGANENSKSLYQKSKYQGEIKALNNFKSTVIIRPSVVCGTEDNFTNLFSKLSILPIIPVVGINYRFQPILVDDVVDAIVQAIEIKANEGKIYEIGGPKVISFGDMVKSILKTINKKRFVVPMPMPIAKIQSTITDLLPIPPILTKDQCEILSEADNVVSNNHLTLKDLDINPADVEEEMKKWLWRYKDGGQFAKA
;
A
#
# COMPACT_ATOMS: atom_id res chain seq x y z
N ILE A 1 8.35 -0.54 -8.81
CA ILE A 1 8.75 0.82 -8.40
C ILE A 1 7.48 1.63 -8.19
N GLY A 2 7.38 2.36 -7.08
CA GLY A 2 6.25 3.23 -6.79
C GLY A 2 6.67 4.36 -5.85
N ILE A 3 5.94 5.47 -5.92
CA ILE A 3 6.09 6.62 -5.02
C ILE A 3 4.73 6.94 -4.41
N LEU A 4 4.70 7.45 -3.18
CA LEU A 4 3.46 7.85 -2.49
C LEU A 4 3.21 9.36 -2.54
N PHE A 5 4.18 10.12 -3.02
CA PHE A 5 4.10 11.58 -3.24
C PHE A 5 5.06 12.00 -4.34
N GLU A 6 4.73 13.10 -5.00
CA GLU A 6 5.56 13.67 -6.03
C GLU A 6 6.69 14.54 -5.46
N THR A 7 7.83 14.52 -6.12
CA THR A 7 8.94 15.42 -5.88
C THR A 7 9.24 16.23 -7.15
N ARG A 8 10.23 17.14 -7.11
CA ARG A 8 10.68 17.85 -8.32
C ARG A 8 11.17 16.89 -9.40
N LYS A 9 11.80 15.76 -9.00
CA LYS A 9 12.43 14.79 -9.92
C LYS A 9 11.53 13.60 -10.25
N GLN A 10 10.57 13.26 -9.39
CA GLN A 10 9.73 12.07 -9.53
C GLN A 10 8.26 12.48 -9.58
N LYS A 11 7.59 12.16 -10.68
CA LYS A 11 6.18 12.43 -10.91
C LYS A 11 5.40 11.12 -11.00
N PHE A 12 4.16 11.11 -10.52
CA PHE A 12 3.30 9.93 -10.58
C PHE A 12 3.20 9.39 -12.01
N TYR A 13 2.96 10.26 -12.98
CA TYR A 13 2.86 9.86 -14.38
C TYR A 13 4.12 9.13 -14.86
N ASN A 14 5.31 9.70 -14.58
CA ASN A 14 6.56 9.09 -15.04
C ASN A 14 6.80 7.72 -14.41
N ILE A 15 6.57 7.62 -13.10
CA ILE A 15 6.90 6.39 -12.34
C ILE A 15 5.82 5.32 -12.52
N HIS A 16 4.53 5.71 -12.43
CA HIS A 16 3.43 4.74 -12.40
C HIS A 16 2.84 4.45 -13.77
N THR A 17 3.07 5.32 -14.77
CA THR A 17 2.50 5.16 -16.12
C THR A 17 3.57 4.91 -17.17
N SER A 18 4.55 5.85 -17.32
CA SER A 18 5.54 5.75 -18.41
C SER A 18 6.51 4.58 -18.22
N ILE A 19 6.95 4.29 -16.98
CA ILE A 19 7.87 3.15 -16.74
C ILE A 19 7.19 1.81 -17.03
N PRO A 20 5.98 1.48 -16.51
CA PRO A 20 5.28 0.25 -16.88
C PRO A 20 5.04 0.12 -18.39
N GLU A 21 4.68 1.22 -19.07
CA GLU A 21 4.52 1.25 -20.53
C GLU A 21 5.82 0.85 -21.24
N ALA A 22 6.94 1.46 -20.85
CA ALA A 22 8.25 1.20 -21.45
C ALA A 22 8.70 -0.25 -21.21
N VAL A 23 8.53 -0.75 -19.96
CA VAL A 23 8.87 -2.14 -19.63
C VAL A 23 8.03 -3.12 -20.43
N ALA A 24 6.70 -2.93 -20.51
CA ALA A 24 5.81 -3.79 -21.27
C ALA A 24 6.15 -3.80 -22.76
N LYS A 25 6.53 -2.64 -23.32
CA LYS A 25 6.98 -2.55 -24.71
C LYS A 25 8.27 -3.34 -24.93
N ILE A 26 9.26 -3.21 -24.06
CA ILE A 26 10.50 -4.00 -24.12
C ILE A 26 10.17 -5.49 -24.02
N CYS A 27 9.27 -5.89 -23.12
CA CYS A 27 8.83 -7.28 -23.00
C CYS A 27 8.21 -7.81 -24.29
N SER A 28 7.43 -6.99 -25.02
CA SER A 28 6.82 -7.39 -26.29
C SER A 28 7.84 -7.52 -27.44
N GLU A 29 8.95 -6.82 -27.36
CA GLU A 29 10.05 -6.84 -28.33
C GLU A 29 11.13 -7.89 -28.00
N SER A 30 10.97 -8.61 -26.89
CA SER A 30 11.95 -9.56 -26.33
C SER A 30 11.30 -10.92 -26.08
N ASP A 31 12.11 -11.91 -25.76
CA ASP A 31 11.67 -13.30 -25.49
C ASP A 31 11.08 -13.48 -24.07
N VAL A 32 10.51 -12.40 -23.51
CA VAL A 32 9.86 -12.42 -22.20
C VAL A 32 8.52 -13.15 -22.32
N LYS A 33 8.28 -14.09 -21.42
CA LYS A 33 7.05 -14.90 -21.43
C LYS A 33 5.90 -14.23 -20.66
N LYS A 34 6.23 -13.49 -19.60
CA LYS A 34 5.24 -12.86 -18.72
C LYS A 34 5.80 -11.61 -18.04
N PHE A 35 4.96 -10.62 -17.84
CA PHE A 35 5.26 -9.42 -17.07
C PHE A 35 4.29 -9.31 -15.90
N ILE A 36 4.81 -9.30 -14.68
CA ILE A 36 4.02 -9.05 -13.47
C ILE A 36 4.14 -7.58 -13.10
N HIS A 37 3.02 -6.85 -13.18
CA HIS A 37 2.95 -5.44 -12.80
C HIS A 37 2.29 -5.28 -11.43
N VAL A 38 3.05 -4.79 -10.44
CA VAL A 38 2.51 -4.51 -9.10
C VAL A 38 1.89 -3.12 -9.08
N SER A 39 0.57 -3.09 -8.98
CA SER A 39 -0.27 -1.89 -8.86
C SER A 39 -0.69 -1.64 -7.39
N ALA A 40 -1.93 -1.26 -7.15
CA ALA A 40 -2.52 -1.09 -5.81
C ALA A 40 -4.04 -1.22 -5.87
N ILE A 41 -4.66 -1.69 -4.80
CA ILE A 41 -6.12 -1.57 -4.62
C ILE A 41 -6.53 -0.10 -4.70
N GLY A 42 -7.64 0.19 -5.40
CA GLY A 42 -8.12 1.55 -5.64
C GLY A 42 -7.61 2.18 -6.93
N ALA A 43 -6.76 1.50 -7.72
CA ALA A 43 -6.39 1.97 -9.07
C ALA A 43 -7.66 2.15 -9.92
N ASN A 44 -7.99 3.40 -10.28
CA ASN A 44 -9.24 3.77 -10.94
C ASN A 44 -9.07 5.06 -11.75
N GLU A 45 -9.59 5.08 -12.97
CA GLU A 45 -9.53 6.27 -13.84
C GLU A 45 -10.33 7.46 -13.32
N ASN A 46 -11.41 7.21 -12.58
CA ASN A 46 -12.32 8.23 -12.05
C ASN A 46 -11.96 8.70 -10.63
N SER A 47 -10.90 8.16 -10.00
CA SER A 47 -10.45 8.60 -8.68
C SER A 47 -10.10 10.08 -8.67
N LYS A 48 -10.28 10.76 -7.55
CA LYS A 48 -9.76 12.12 -7.32
C LYS A 48 -8.26 12.13 -7.04
N SER A 49 -7.73 11.00 -6.56
CA SER A 49 -6.30 10.83 -6.30
C SER A 49 -5.51 10.66 -7.60
N LEU A 50 -4.48 11.48 -7.77
CA LEU A 50 -3.53 11.38 -8.89
C LEU A 50 -2.71 10.08 -8.81
N TYR A 51 -2.40 9.62 -7.60
CA TYR A 51 -1.75 8.34 -7.37
C TYR A 51 -2.59 7.20 -7.97
N GLN A 52 -3.86 7.08 -7.56
CA GLN A 52 -4.74 6.00 -8.03
C GLN A 52 -4.98 6.06 -9.53
N LYS A 53 -5.17 7.27 -10.10
CA LYS A 53 -5.27 7.46 -11.55
C LYS A 53 -4.02 7.00 -12.29
N SER A 54 -2.85 7.39 -11.80
CA SER A 54 -1.58 7.05 -12.46
C SER A 54 -1.30 5.55 -12.39
N LYS A 55 -1.67 4.88 -11.29
CA LYS A 55 -1.57 3.42 -11.17
C LYS A 55 -2.47 2.74 -12.21
N TYR A 56 -3.74 3.15 -12.32
CA TYR A 56 -4.66 2.63 -13.31
C TYR A 56 -4.14 2.84 -14.75
N GLN A 57 -3.66 4.04 -15.07
CA GLN A 57 -3.08 4.33 -16.39
C GLN A 57 -1.88 3.41 -16.69
N GLY A 58 -1.04 3.13 -15.69
CA GLY A 58 0.08 2.20 -15.83
C GLY A 58 -0.36 0.77 -16.15
N GLU A 59 -1.42 0.30 -15.51
CA GLU A 59 -2.03 -1.02 -15.79
C GLU A 59 -2.51 -1.11 -17.25
N ILE A 60 -3.29 -0.12 -17.69
CA ILE A 60 -3.83 -0.08 -19.06
C ILE A 60 -2.70 -0.02 -20.09
N LYS A 61 -1.67 0.79 -19.83
CA LYS A 61 -0.50 0.89 -20.72
C LYS A 61 0.29 -0.41 -20.78
N ALA A 62 0.50 -1.06 -19.64
CA ALA A 62 1.19 -2.35 -19.59
C ALA A 62 0.42 -3.43 -20.35
N LEU A 63 -0.88 -3.58 -20.12
CA LEU A 63 -1.74 -4.55 -20.81
C LEU A 63 -1.85 -4.31 -22.32
N ASN A 64 -1.89 -3.05 -22.76
CA ASN A 64 -1.98 -2.71 -24.18
C ASN A 64 -0.69 -3.00 -24.94
N ASN A 65 0.47 -2.84 -24.29
CA ASN A 65 1.77 -3.07 -24.93
C ASN A 65 2.24 -4.52 -24.84
N PHE A 66 1.82 -5.28 -23.82
CA PHE A 66 2.19 -6.68 -23.65
C PHE A 66 1.04 -7.50 -23.09
N LYS A 67 0.42 -8.34 -23.92
CA LYS A 67 -0.79 -9.12 -23.54
C LYS A 67 -0.55 -10.12 -22.41
N SER A 68 0.67 -10.67 -22.31
CA SER A 68 1.05 -11.56 -21.21
C SER A 68 1.41 -10.81 -19.91
N THR A 69 0.83 -9.62 -19.70
CA THR A 69 0.91 -8.88 -18.43
C THR A 69 -0.11 -9.40 -17.43
N VAL A 70 0.32 -9.59 -16.19
CA VAL A 70 -0.55 -9.87 -15.04
C VAL A 70 -0.45 -8.71 -14.06
N ILE A 71 -1.59 -8.22 -13.57
CA ILE A 71 -1.66 -7.13 -12.61
C ILE A 71 -1.88 -7.69 -11.21
N ILE A 72 -1.06 -7.25 -10.25
CA ILE A 72 -1.27 -7.52 -8.83
C ILE A 72 -1.55 -6.20 -8.14
N ARG A 73 -2.71 -6.07 -7.49
CA ARG A 73 -3.16 -4.94 -6.70
C ARG A 73 -3.16 -5.29 -5.22
N PRO A 74 -2.06 -5.08 -4.48
CA PRO A 74 -2.07 -5.30 -3.03
C PRO A 74 -2.83 -4.18 -2.29
N SER A 75 -3.37 -4.55 -1.13
CA SER A 75 -3.74 -3.60 -0.07
C SER A 75 -2.46 -3.04 0.57
N VAL A 76 -2.56 -2.43 1.75
CA VAL A 76 -1.40 -1.90 2.48
C VAL A 76 -0.43 -3.04 2.79
N VAL A 77 0.76 -2.97 2.23
CA VAL A 77 1.82 -3.98 2.42
C VAL A 77 2.59 -3.67 3.70
N CYS A 78 2.67 -4.65 4.57
CA CYS A 78 3.37 -4.58 5.86
C CYS A 78 4.57 -5.51 5.89
N GLY A 79 5.63 -5.12 6.59
CA GLY A 79 6.84 -5.89 6.77
C GLY A 79 7.90 -5.12 7.56
N THR A 80 9.06 -5.72 7.73
CA THR A 80 10.14 -5.17 8.57
C THR A 80 10.52 -3.72 8.22
N GLU A 81 10.48 -3.36 6.94
CA GLU A 81 10.91 -2.06 6.42
C GLU A 81 9.74 -1.20 5.90
N ASP A 82 8.49 -1.58 6.20
CA ASP A 82 7.32 -0.82 5.73
C ASP A 82 7.29 0.59 6.33
N ASN A 83 6.71 1.51 5.56
CA ASN A 83 6.56 2.89 6.02
C ASN A 83 5.34 3.10 6.92
N PHE A 84 4.37 2.17 6.93
CA PHE A 84 3.12 2.34 7.64
C PHE A 84 3.24 1.99 9.13
N THR A 85 3.59 0.74 9.45
CA THR A 85 3.71 0.28 10.85
C THR A 85 4.87 0.98 11.57
N ASN A 86 5.98 1.21 10.84
CA ASN A 86 7.13 1.91 11.38
C ASN A 86 6.85 3.40 11.63
N LEU A 87 6.06 4.08 10.79
CA LEU A 87 5.69 5.49 11.01
C LEU A 87 4.88 5.64 12.30
N PHE A 88 3.81 4.84 12.47
CA PHE A 88 2.97 4.95 13.66
C PHE A 88 3.70 4.50 14.94
N SER A 89 4.62 3.56 14.82
CA SER A 89 5.52 3.20 15.93
C SER A 89 6.44 4.37 16.33
N LYS A 90 7.00 5.11 15.39
CA LYS A 90 7.78 6.33 15.65
C LYS A 90 6.91 7.45 16.24
N LEU A 91 5.71 7.66 15.71
CA LEU A 91 4.76 8.65 16.21
C LEU A 91 4.28 8.36 17.64
N SER A 92 4.49 7.15 18.15
CA SER A 92 4.16 6.78 19.54
C SER A 92 4.95 7.55 20.61
N ILE A 93 5.94 8.37 20.22
CA ILE A 93 6.59 9.33 21.13
C ILE A 93 5.60 10.43 21.57
N LEU A 94 4.62 10.74 20.74
CA LEU A 94 3.59 11.74 21.04
C LEU A 94 2.52 11.13 21.98
N PRO A 95 1.98 11.88 22.94
CA PRO A 95 0.90 11.40 23.81
C PRO A 95 -0.43 11.22 23.06
N ILE A 96 -0.64 11.98 22.00
CA ILE A 96 -1.85 11.96 21.16
C ILE A 96 -1.42 11.72 19.69
N ILE A 97 -2.07 10.78 19.05
CA ILE A 97 -1.83 10.43 17.64
C ILE A 97 -3.10 10.77 16.86
N PRO A 98 -3.11 11.86 16.09
CA PRO A 98 -4.21 12.20 15.22
C PRO A 98 -4.21 11.31 13.98
N VAL A 99 -5.38 10.73 13.63
CA VAL A 99 -5.56 9.85 12.48
C VAL A 99 -6.66 10.41 11.58
N VAL A 100 -6.30 10.71 10.33
CA VAL A 100 -7.24 11.11 9.29
C VAL A 100 -7.93 9.87 8.74
N GLY A 101 -9.25 9.96 8.49
CA GLY A 101 -9.99 8.80 8.00
C GLY A 101 -9.95 7.61 8.98
N ILE A 102 -10.14 7.86 10.27
CA ILE A 102 -9.99 6.86 11.34
C ILE A 102 -10.83 5.59 11.11
N ASN A 103 -11.96 5.71 10.39
CA ASN A 103 -12.86 4.62 10.03
C ASN A 103 -12.57 4.02 8.64
N TYR A 104 -11.60 4.58 7.89
CA TYR A 104 -11.18 4.02 6.60
C TYR A 104 -10.63 2.61 6.81
N ARG A 105 -11.07 1.67 5.96
CA ARG A 105 -10.74 0.26 6.12
C ARG A 105 -9.63 -0.17 5.17
N PHE A 106 -8.76 -1.00 5.71
CA PHE A 106 -7.71 -1.70 4.96
C PHE A 106 -7.89 -3.20 5.08
N GLN A 107 -7.23 -3.93 4.22
CA GLN A 107 -7.03 -5.37 4.36
C GLN A 107 -5.51 -5.66 4.30
N PRO A 108 -4.75 -5.30 5.36
CA PRO A 108 -3.28 -5.31 5.34
C PRO A 108 -2.75 -6.68 4.98
N ILE A 109 -1.69 -6.72 4.18
CA ILE A 109 -1.06 -7.94 3.70
C ILE A 109 0.44 -7.93 4.02
N LEU A 110 1.03 -9.09 4.34
CA LEU A 110 2.46 -9.21 4.51
C LEU A 110 3.20 -9.13 3.16
N VAL A 111 4.39 -8.56 3.19
CA VAL A 111 5.26 -8.51 2.01
C VAL A 111 5.57 -9.93 1.49
N ASP A 112 5.72 -10.91 2.36
CA ASP A 112 5.98 -12.30 2.00
C ASP A 112 4.81 -12.90 1.21
N ASP A 113 3.55 -12.67 1.63
CA ASP A 113 2.37 -13.10 0.89
C ASP A 113 2.26 -12.42 -0.50
N VAL A 114 2.72 -11.15 -0.61
CA VAL A 114 2.81 -10.46 -1.91
C VAL A 114 3.86 -11.12 -2.81
N VAL A 115 5.00 -11.51 -2.25
CA VAL A 115 6.06 -12.22 -2.99
C VAL A 115 5.55 -13.58 -3.46
N ASP A 116 4.88 -14.34 -2.59
CA ASP A 116 4.28 -15.62 -2.96
C ASP A 116 3.24 -15.46 -4.07
N ALA A 117 2.41 -14.42 -4.01
CA ALA A 117 1.45 -14.10 -5.06
C ALA A 117 2.13 -13.80 -6.42
N ILE A 118 3.26 -13.09 -6.41
CA ILE A 118 4.04 -12.82 -7.61
C ILE A 118 4.61 -14.13 -8.18
N VAL A 119 5.20 -14.97 -7.34
CA VAL A 119 5.79 -16.25 -7.76
C VAL A 119 4.71 -17.16 -8.34
N GLN A 120 3.58 -17.34 -7.65
CA GLN A 120 2.47 -18.15 -8.15
C GLN A 120 1.90 -17.60 -9.48
N ALA A 121 1.76 -16.27 -9.58
CA ALA A 121 1.31 -15.64 -10.81
C ALA A 121 2.26 -15.88 -12.00
N ILE A 122 3.56 -16.07 -11.77
CA ILE A 122 4.53 -16.44 -12.82
C ILE A 122 4.29 -17.88 -13.28
N GLU A 123 4.03 -18.81 -12.35
CA GLU A 123 3.88 -20.24 -12.63
C GLU A 123 2.58 -20.59 -13.37
N ILE A 124 1.49 -19.86 -13.10
CA ILE A 124 0.18 -20.13 -13.75
C ILE A 124 0.24 -19.79 -15.22
N LYS A 125 -0.01 -20.78 -16.10
CA LYS A 125 0.10 -20.64 -17.55
C LYS A 125 -0.99 -19.80 -18.22
N ALA A 126 -2.19 -19.73 -17.64
CA ALA A 126 -3.37 -19.13 -18.26
C ALA A 126 -3.93 -17.95 -17.45
N ASN A 127 -3.06 -17.02 -17.06
CA ASN A 127 -3.47 -15.82 -16.31
C ASN A 127 -3.11 -14.49 -17.00
N GLU A 128 -2.80 -14.51 -18.28
CA GLU A 128 -2.50 -13.32 -19.07
C GLU A 128 -3.70 -12.36 -19.05
N GLY A 129 -3.40 -11.08 -18.85
CA GLY A 129 -4.41 -10.02 -18.74
C GLY A 129 -5.24 -10.06 -17.46
N LYS A 130 -4.96 -10.97 -16.52
CA LYS A 130 -5.69 -11.08 -15.27
C LYS A 130 -5.23 -10.02 -14.25
N ILE A 131 -6.19 -9.62 -13.41
CA ILE A 131 -5.98 -8.71 -12.28
C ILE A 131 -6.28 -9.47 -11.00
N TYR A 132 -5.34 -9.44 -10.08
CA TYR A 132 -5.49 -10.00 -8.72
C TYR A 132 -5.51 -8.86 -7.71
N GLU A 133 -6.59 -8.74 -6.94
CA GLU A 133 -6.62 -7.90 -5.74
C GLU A 133 -6.28 -8.77 -4.54
N ILE A 134 -5.21 -8.39 -3.83
CA ILE A 134 -4.67 -9.21 -2.76
C ILE A 134 -4.64 -8.45 -1.44
N GLY A 135 -5.13 -9.08 -0.38
CA GLY A 135 -5.19 -8.56 0.98
C GLY A 135 -5.02 -9.68 1.99
N GLY A 136 -4.67 -9.32 3.20
CA GLY A 136 -4.55 -10.27 4.32
C GLY A 136 -5.90 -10.86 4.76
N PRO A 137 -5.91 -11.68 5.81
CA PRO A 137 -7.11 -12.41 6.23
C PRO A 137 -8.17 -11.53 6.89
N LYS A 138 -7.81 -10.31 7.34
CA LYS A 138 -8.68 -9.43 8.11
C LYS A 138 -8.82 -8.05 7.48
N VAL A 139 -10.04 -7.52 7.51
CA VAL A 139 -10.32 -6.11 7.26
C VAL A 139 -10.28 -5.37 8.60
N ILE A 140 -9.51 -4.29 8.67
CA ILE A 140 -9.33 -3.50 9.89
C ILE A 140 -9.48 -2.00 9.60
N SER A 141 -10.04 -1.23 10.55
CA SER A 141 -10.07 0.22 10.42
C SER A 141 -8.69 0.84 10.65
N PHE A 142 -8.46 2.02 10.08
CA PHE A 142 -7.20 2.74 10.28
C PHE A 142 -6.93 3.00 11.77
N GLY A 143 -7.95 3.43 12.50
CA GLY A 143 -7.83 3.66 13.94
C GLY A 143 -7.48 2.39 14.73
N ASP A 144 -8.08 1.27 14.39
CA ASP A 144 -7.82 0.01 15.08
C ASP A 144 -6.45 -0.56 14.71
N MET A 145 -6.00 -0.39 13.46
CA MET A 145 -4.65 -0.75 13.07
C MET A 145 -3.59 0.03 13.85
N VAL A 146 -3.79 1.36 14.02
CA VAL A 146 -2.89 2.18 14.86
C VAL A 146 -2.90 1.72 16.31
N LYS A 147 -4.08 1.42 16.89
CA LYS A 147 -4.18 0.87 18.24
C LYS A 147 -3.47 -0.49 18.38
N SER A 148 -3.59 -1.35 17.37
CA SER A 148 -2.91 -2.65 17.34
C SER A 148 -1.38 -2.50 17.32
N ILE A 149 -0.86 -1.57 16.50
CA ILE A 149 0.56 -1.21 16.51
C ILE A 149 1.00 -0.76 17.91
N LEU A 150 0.27 0.19 18.52
CA LEU A 150 0.59 0.70 19.86
C LEU A 150 0.57 -0.39 20.92
N LYS A 151 -0.41 -1.30 20.85
CA LYS A 151 -0.50 -2.48 21.74
C LYS A 151 0.73 -3.37 21.57
N THR A 152 1.14 -3.63 20.33
CA THR A 152 2.32 -4.48 20.01
C THR A 152 3.61 -3.92 20.59
N ILE A 153 3.79 -2.60 20.57
CA ILE A 153 4.97 -1.93 21.14
C ILE A 153 4.83 -1.54 22.62
N ASN A 154 3.72 -1.98 23.25
CA ASN A 154 3.40 -1.68 24.66
C ASN A 154 3.36 -0.18 25.01
N LYS A 155 2.77 0.63 24.12
CA LYS A 155 2.59 2.08 24.33
C LYS A 155 1.12 2.43 24.48
N LYS A 156 0.77 3.15 25.56
CA LYS A 156 -0.58 3.70 25.79
C LYS A 156 -0.63 5.14 25.27
N ARG A 157 -1.33 5.36 24.16
CA ARG A 157 -1.48 6.68 23.52
C ARG A 157 -2.93 6.90 23.14
N PHE A 158 -3.35 8.17 23.11
CA PHE A 158 -4.69 8.52 22.64
C PHE A 158 -4.68 8.61 21.11
N VAL A 159 -5.46 7.75 20.46
CA VAL A 159 -5.71 7.79 19.01
C VAL A 159 -6.99 8.58 18.81
N VAL A 160 -6.89 9.73 18.15
CA VAL A 160 -8.01 10.66 17.97
C VAL A 160 -8.29 10.94 16.49
N PRO A 161 -9.56 11.09 16.09
CA PRO A 161 -9.88 11.45 14.71
C PRO A 161 -9.38 12.87 14.39
N MET A 162 -8.72 13.00 13.23
CA MET A 162 -8.39 14.29 12.66
C MET A 162 -9.42 14.64 11.58
N PRO A 163 -10.16 15.74 11.68
CA PRO A 163 -11.10 16.17 10.65
C PRO A 163 -10.41 16.41 9.31
N MET A 164 -11.02 15.95 8.22
CA MET A 164 -10.47 16.05 6.85
C MET A 164 -10.10 17.50 6.43
N PRO A 165 -10.88 18.55 6.75
CA PRO A 165 -10.48 19.92 6.43
C PRO A 165 -9.15 20.34 7.08
N ILE A 166 -8.93 19.94 8.35
CA ILE A 166 -7.67 20.23 9.07
C ILE A 166 -6.51 19.48 8.41
N ALA A 167 -6.72 18.21 8.06
CA ALA A 167 -5.73 17.40 7.35
C ALA A 167 -5.32 18.01 6.00
N LYS A 168 -6.28 18.51 5.22
CA LYS A 168 -6.02 19.18 3.92
C LYS A 168 -5.25 20.49 4.08
N ILE A 169 -5.52 21.28 5.14
CA ILE A 169 -4.74 22.49 5.46
C ILE A 169 -3.30 22.09 5.84
N GLN A 170 -3.15 21.12 6.75
CA GLN A 170 -1.84 20.65 7.19
C GLN A 170 -1.01 20.13 6.00
N SER A 171 -1.60 19.29 5.14
CA SER A 171 -0.90 18.76 3.96
C SER A 171 -0.44 19.84 3.01
N THR A 172 -1.22 20.93 2.87
CA THR A 172 -0.84 22.10 2.05
C THR A 172 0.40 22.79 2.60
N ILE A 173 0.49 22.92 3.92
CA ILE A 173 1.65 23.56 4.58
C ILE A 173 2.88 22.66 4.47
N THR A 174 2.72 21.36 4.70
CA THR A 174 3.86 20.42 4.62
C THR A 174 4.40 20.25 3.20
N ASP A 175 3.57 20.39 2.17
CA ASP A 175 4.01 20.36 0.76
C ASP A 175 4.95 21.55 0.40
N LEU A 176 4.95 22.63 1.18
CA LEU A 176 5.84 23.78 1.02
C LEU A 176 7.20 23.57 1.70
N LEU A 177 7.34 22.59 2.58
CA LEU A 177 8.56 22.34 3.33
C LEU A 177 9.47 21.35 2.57
N PRO A 178 10.80 21.48 2.67
CA PRO A 178 11.74 20.57 2.02
C PRO A 178 11.95 19.25 2.80
N ILE A 179 10.89 18.73 3.41
CA ILE A 179 10.90 17.48 4.18
C ILE A 179 9.85 16.52 3.61
N PRO A 180 10.06 15.20 3.69
CA PRO A 180 9.04 14.24 3.28
C PRO A 180 7.74 14.46 4.07
N PRO A 181 6.58 14.62 3.39
CA PRO A 181 5.32 14.85 4.08
C PRO A 181 4.86 13.59 4.82
N ILE A 182 4.34 13.75 6.04
CA ILE A 182 3.70 12.66 6.79
C ILE A 182 2.35 12.31 6.14
N LEU A 183 1.66 13.32 5.63
CA LEU A 183 0.37 13.20 4.95
C LEU A 183 0.34 14.19 3.77
N THR A 184 -0.06 13.71 2.60
CA THR A 184 -0.21 14.53 1.39
C THR A 184 -1.68 14.85 1.10
N LYS A 185 -1.94 15.87 0.26
CA LYS A 185 -3.30 16.14 -0.24
C LYS A 185 -3.85 14.93 -0.99
N ASP A 186 -3.04 14.28 -1.79
CA ASP A 186 -3.45 13.11 -2.56
C ASP A 186 -3.87 11.94 -1.66
N GLN A 187 -3.15 11.71 -0.56
CA GLN A 187 -3.55 10.74 0.46
C GLN A 187 -4.87 11.11 1.16
N CYS A 188 -5.14 12.40 1.36
CA CYS A 188 -6.45 12.85 1.87
C CYS A 188 -7.59 12.50 0.89
N GLU A 189 -7.35 12.62 -0.42
CA GLU A 189 -8.34 12.19 -1.42
C GLU A 189 -8.57 10.67 -1.36
N ILE A 190 -7.50 9.86 -1.28
CA ILE A 190 -7.60 8.40 -1.11
C ILE A 190 -8.47 8.04 0.11
N LEU A 191 -8.18 8.66 1.26
CA LEU A 191 -8.91 8.40 2.51
C LEU A 191 -10.36 8.91 2.52
N SER A 192 -10.75 9.68 1.49
CA SER A 192 -12.12 10.18 1.29
C SER A 192 -12.93 9.34 0.29
N GLU A 193 -12.29 8.40 -0.39
CA GLU A 193 -12.90 7.52 -1.38
C GLU A 193 -13.22 6.13 -0.78
N ALA A 194 -13.33 5.12 -1.64
CA ALA A 194 -13.62 3.75 -1.21
C ALA A 194 -12.48 3.12 -0.40
N ASP A 195 -12.84 2.23 0.50
CA ASP A 195 -11.91 1.47 1.34
C ASP A 195 -10.87 0.69 0.52
N ASN A 196 -9.70 0.48 1.11
CA ASN A 196 -8.62 -0.29 0.52
C ASN A 196 -8.78 -1.79 0.87
N VAL A 197 -9.86 -2.39 0.39
CA VAL A 197 -10.27 -3.76 0.68
C VAL A 197 -10.46 -4.52 -0.64
N VAL A 198 -10.10 -5.79 -0.65
CA VAL A 198 -10.28 -6.68 -1.80
C VAL A 198 -11.76 -6.70 -2.22
N SER A 199 -12.00 -6.50 -3.51
CA SER A 199 -13.35 -6.55 -4.10
C SER A 199 -13.67 -7.94 -4.64
N ASN A 200 -14.95 -8.19 -4.90
CA ASN A 200 -15.39 -9.43 -5.56
C ASN A 200 -15.29 -9.37 -7.10
N ASN A 201 -14.72 -8.29 -7.65
CA ASN A 201 -14.69 -8.07 -9.10
C ASN A 201 -13.42 -8.61 -9.77
N HIS A 202 -12.43 -8.99 -8.98
CA HIS A 202 -11.12 -9.46 -9.46
C HIS A 202 -10.75 -10.79 -8.80
N LEU A 203 -9.75 -11.45 -9.35
CA LEU A 203 -9.13 -12.61 -8.72
C LEU A 203 -8.44 -12.23 -7.41
N THR A 204 -8.24 -13.18 -6.53
CA THR A 204 -7.73 -12.97 -5.16
C THR A 204 -6.59 -13.94 -4.84
N LEU A 205 -6.06 -13.91 -3.62
CA LEU A 205 -5.09 -14.91 -3.14
C LEU A 205 -5.62 -16.35 -3.19
N LYS A 206 -6.94 -16.54 -3.06
CA LYS A 206 -7.55 -17.87 -3.17
C LYS A 206 -7.36 -18.48 -4.55
N ASP A 207 -7.38 -17.65 -5.60
CA ASP A 207 -7.17 -18.09 -6.98
C ASP A 207 -5.69 -18.39 -7.27
N LEU A 208 -4.81 -18.06 -6.33
CA LEU A 208 -3.38 -18.41 -6.33
C LEU A 208 -3.05 -19.51 -5.31
N ASP A 209 -4.06 -20.10 -4.66
CA ASP A 209 -3.91 -21.13 -3.61
C ASP A 209 -3.04 -20.66 -2.43
N ILE A 210 -3.16 -19.36 -2.06
CA ILE A 210 -2.41 -18.73 -0.97
C ILE A 210 -3.33 -18.40 0.18
N ASN A 211 -2.97 -18.84 1.39
CA ASN A 211 -3.59 -18.47 2.65
C ASN A 211 -2.72 -17.41 3.34
N PRO A 212 -3.13 -16.12 3.33
CA PRO A 212 -2.30 -15.06 3.88
C PRO A 212 -2.20 -15.12 5.41
N ALA A 213 -1.05 -14.76 5.93
CA ALA A 213 -0.80 -14.67 7.35
C ALA A 213 -1.38 -13.36 7.95
N ASP A 214 -1.62 -13.37 9.27
CA ASP A 214 -2.18 -12.22 9.97
C ASP A 214 -1.10 -11.18 10.30
N VAL A 215 -1.23 -9.99 9.74
CA VAL A 215 -0.29 -8.88 9.97
C VAL A 215 -0.21 -8.51 11.47
N GLU A 216 -1.33 -8.56 12.22
CA GLU A 216 -1.32 -8.21 13.65
C GLU A 216 -0.51 -9.21 14.49
N GLU A 217 -0.45 -10.46 14.07
CA GLU A 217 0.39 -11.47 14.71
C GLU A 217 1.85 -11.35 14.32
N GLU A 218 2.10 -11.14 13.02
CA GLU A 218 3.44 -11.13 12.46
C GLU A 218 4.23 -9.84 12.79
N MET A 219 3.56 -8.67 12.88
CA MET A 219 4.25 -7.39 13.14
C MET A 219 5.00 -7.36 14.48
N LYS A 220 4.72 -8.27 15.40
CA LYS A 220 5.48 -8.44 16.65
C LYS A 220 6.94 -8.78 16.36
N LYS A 221 7.23 -9.45 15.23
CA LYS A 221 8.59 -9.88 14.85
C LYS A 221 9.52 -8.73 14.50
N TRP A 222 9.00 -7.55 14.14
CA TRP A 222 9.83 -6.40 13.80
C TRP A 222 9.53 -5.15 14.62
N LEU A 223 8.33 -5.00 15.22
CA LEU A 223 7.98 -3.82 16.00
C LEU A 223 8.55 -3.85 17.44
N TRP A 224 9.11 -4.97 17.89
CA TRP A 224 9.74 -5.06 19.22
C TRP A 224 10.80 -3.97 19.43
N ARG A 225 11.48 -3.52 18.38
CA ARG A 225 12.50 -2.46 18.41
C ARG A 225 11.96 -1.09 18.86
N TYR A 226 10.65 -0.90 18.87
CA TYR A 226 9.98 0.34 19.33
C TYR A 226 9.46 0.23 20.77
N LYS A 227 9.56 -0.91 21.42
CA LYS A 227 9.29 -1.05 22.85
C LYS A 227 10.33 -0.28 23.68
N ASP A 228 9.96 0.08 24.92
CA ASP A 228 10.92 0.65 25.86
C ASP A 228 12.06 -0.33 26.10
N GLY A 229 13.31 0.13 25.96
CA GLY A 229 14.50 -0.71 25.96
C GLY A 229 14.86 -1.33 24.63
N GLY A 230 14.00 -1.31 23.61
CA GLY A 230 14.27 -1.86 22.28
C GLY A 230 14.79 -3.31 22.36
N GLN A 231 15.95 -3.57 21.74
CA GLN A 231 16.60 -4.89 21.79
C GLN A 231 17.07 -5.30 23.20
N PHE A 232 17.13 -4.38 24.15
CA PHE A 232 17.48 -4.64 25.55
C PHE A 232 16.24 -4.72 26.45
N ALA A 233 15.02 -4.61 25.90
CA ALA A 233 13.81 -4.79 26.67
C ALA A 233 13.78 -6.21 27.23
N LYS A 234 13.68 -6.33 28.56
CA LYS A 234 13.41 -7.62 29.18
C LYS A 234 12.08 -8.15 28.66
N ALA A 235 12.07 -9.42 28.25
CA ALA A 235 10.89 -10.13 27.79
C ALA A 235 9.82 -10.17 28.88
#